data_a09c7267841bc9760a0b87e10c0b71e8
#
_entry.id   a09c7267841bc9760a0b87e10c0b71e8
#
_cell.length_a   1.000
_cell.length_b   1.000
_cell.length_c   1.000
_cell.angle_alpha   90.00
_cell.angle_beta   90.00
_cell.angle_gamma   90.00
#
_symmetry.space_group_name_H-M   'P 1'
#
loop_
_entity.id
_entity.type
_entity.pdbx_description
1 polymer ?
#
loop_
_entity_poly.entity_id
_entity_poly.type
_entity_poly.pdbx_seq_one_letter_code
_entity_poly.pdbx_strand_id
1 'polypeptide(L)'
;MNTAEQYLKAIYLVQQVENGPAATGRLADSLDVSPASANEMIGKLEDRGLADHEKYKGVTLTDEGIERARDSLQTYCIIERFLVEVLDVEDFRTEASQLESVIDETVAERLDTIIDREPQCPDCFAPDEDVCALLDAEGGAAD
;
A
#
# COMPACT_ATOMS: atom_id res chain seq x y z
N MET A 1 -7.21 -8.74 1.80
CA MET A 1 -5.93 -8.41 1.13
C MET A 1 -4.97 -9.57 1.22
N ASN A 2 -4.27 -9.85 0.14
CA ASN A 2 -3.23 -10.87 0.11
C ASN A 2 -2.05 -10.43 1.00
N THR A 3 -1.56 -11.34 1.83
CA THR A 3 -0.45 -11.02 2.75
C THR A 3 0.80 -10.56 2.01
N ALA A 4 1.13 -11.18 0.88
CA ALA A 4 2.27 -10.77 0.06
C ALA A 4 2.12 -9.31 -0.42
N GLU A 5 0.92 -8.93 -0.85
CA GLU A 5 0.65 -7.56 -1.29
C GLU A 5 0.77 -6.55 -0.15
N GLN A 6 0.35 -6.92 1.05
CA GLN A 6 0.53 -6.06 2.23
C GLN A 6 2.01 -5.79 2.49
N TYR A 7 2.85 -6.83 2.39
CA TYR A 7 4.29 -6.68 2.56
C TYR A 7 4.90 -5.83 1.46
N LEU A 8 4.50 -6.05 0.21
CA LEU A 8 5.00 -5.26 -0.91
C LEU A 8 4.69 -3.77 -0.73
N LYS A 9 3.47 -3.45 -0.33
CA LYS A 9 3.08 -2.06 -0.05
C LYS A 9 3.90 -1.48 1.09
N ALA A 10 4.03 -2.21 2.19
CA ALA A 10 4.78 -1.75 3.36
C ALA A 10 6.24 -1.50 3.02
N ILE A 11 6.88 -2.41 2.29
CA ILE A 11 8.27 -2.24 1.87
C ILE A 11 8.40 -1.00 0.99
N TYR A 12 7.51 -0.85 0.02
CA TYR A 12 7.51 0.31 -0.88
C TYR A 12 7.43 1.62 -0.09
N LEU A 13 6.46 1.73 0.82
CA LEU A 13 6.25 2.94 1.59
C LEU A 13 7.43 3.26 2.51
N VAL A 14 7.98 2.25 3.18
CA VAL A 14 9.13 2.44 4.06
C VAL A 14 10.36 2.89 3.25
N GLN A 15 10.58 2.32 2.07
CA GLN A 15 11.67 2.73 1.20
C GLN A 15 11.52 4.20 0.76
N GLN A 16 10.30 4.66 0.51
CA GLN A 16 10.06 6.05 0.16
C GLN A 16 10.40 6.99 1.32
N VAL A 17 10.04 6.62 2.54
CA VAL A 17 10.32 7.44 3.72
C VAL A 17 11.82 7.47 4.03
N GLU A 18 12.45 6.30 4.05
CA GLU A 18 13.86 6.18 4.46
C GLU A 18 14.84 6.41 3.33
N ASN A 19 14.35 6.45 2.10
CA ASN A 19 15.18 6.62 0.89
C ASN A 19 16.29 5.56 0.82
N GLY A 20 15.93 4.31 1.12
CA GLY A 20 16.87 3.20 1.15
C GLY A 20 16.16 1.91 1.58
N PRO A 21 16.92 0.85 1.84
CA PRO A 21 16.34 -0.44 2.23
C PRO A 21 15.43 -0.33 3.45
N ALA A 22 14.35 -1.10 3.46
CA ALA A 22 13.42 -1.14 4.58
C ALA A 22 13.94 -2.12 5.64
N ALA A 23 14.16 -1.64 6.86
CA ALA A 23 14.62 -2.48 7.96
C ALA A 23 13.54 -3.50 8.32
N THR A 24 13.93 -4.76 8.52
CA THR A 24 12.98 -5.82 8.85
C THR A 24 12.20 -5.53 10.12
N GLY A 25 12.86 -4.96 11.14
CA GLY A 25 12.18 -4.58 12.38
C GLY A 25 11.11 -3.53 12.19
N ARG A 26 11.37 -2.56 11.33
CA ARG A 26 10.39 -1.53 11.02
C ARG A 26 9.19 -2.09 10.27
N LEU A 27 9.43 -3.02 9.35
CA LEU A 27 8.36 -3.70 8.63
C LEU A 27 7.51 -4.53 9.58
N ALA A 28 8.15 -5.26 10.50
CA ALA A 28 7.43 -6.07 11.48
C ALA A 28 6.53 -5.20 12.35
N ASP A 29 7.03 -4.06 12.81
CA ASP A 29 6.26 -3.11 13.61
C ASP A 29 5.09 -2.52 12.81
N SER A 30 5.36 -2.12 11.58
CA SER A 30 4.34 -1.52 10.70
C SER A 30 3.21 -2.48 10.39
N LEU A 31 3.52 -3.77 10.25
CA LEU A 31 2.55 -4.80 9.90
C LEU A 31 1.98 -5.53 11.13
N ASP A 32 2.46 -5.16 12.31
CA ASP A 32 2.05 -5.78 13.57
C ASP A 32 2.26 -7.31 13.55
N VAL A 33 3.46 -7.71 13.14
CA VAL A 33 3.87 -9.12 13.11
C VAL A 33 5.21 -9.27 13.80
N SER A 34 5.57 -10.53 14.12
CA SER A 34 6.88 -10.80 14.70
C SER A 34 7.99 -10.66 13.66
N PRO A 35 9.23 -10.34 14.08
CA PRO A 35 10.36 -10.33 13.15
C PRO A 35 10.56 -11.65 12.42
N ALA A 36 10.29 -12.77 13.08
CA ALA A 36 10.39 -14.09 12.45
C ALA A 36 9.39 -14.25 11.31
N SER A 37 8.14 -13.81 11.53
CA SER A 37 7.11 -13.85 10.49
C SER A 37 7.47 -12.94 9.33
N ALA A 38 7.99 -11.74 9.62
CA ALA A 38 8.43 -10.82 8.58
C ALA A 38 9.56 -11.43 7.74
N ASN A 39 10.56 -12.02 8.38
CA ASN A 39 11.67 -12.67 7.67
C ASN A 39 11.20 -13.80 6.78
N GLU A 40 10.25 -14.60 7.27
CA GLU A 40 9.71 -15.71 6.50
C GLU A 40 9.02 -15.23 5.23
N MET A 41 8.19 -14.20 5.35
CA MET A 41 7.49 -13.65 4.19
C MET A 41 8.45 -12.98 3.21
N ILE A 42 9.45 -12.26 3.72
CA ILE A 42 10.47 -11.64 2.88
C ILE A 42 11.19 -12.72 2.05
N GLY A 43 11.51 -13.86 2.67
CA GLY A 43 12.11 -14.98 1.96
C GLY A 43 11.24 -15.50 0.83
N LYS A 44 9.92 -15.55 1.05
CA LYS A 44 8.97 -15.95 0.01
C LYS A 44 8.93 -14.95 -1.13
N LEU A 45 9.01 -13.67 -0.81
CA LEU A 45 9.04 -12.61 -1.84
C LEU A 45 10.31 -12.68 -2.66
N GLU A 46 11.45 -12.98 -2.01
CA GLU A 46 12.72 -13.19 -2.73
C GLU A 46 12.62 -14.36 -3.71
N ASP A 47 12.02 -15.46 -3.27
CA ASP A 47 11.85 -16.66 -4.09
C ASP A 47 11.00 -16.38 -5.33
N ARG A 48 10.10 -15.40 -5.23
CA ARG A 48 9.25 -14.99 -6.34
C ARG A 48 9.88 -13.89 -7.22
N GLY A 49 11.08 -13.42 -6.86
CA GLY A 49 11.75 -12.36 -7.60
C GLY A 49 11.15 -10.99 -7.38
N LEU A 50 10.46 -10.77 -6.26
CA LEU A 50 9.80 -9.50 -5.95
C LEU A 50 10.59 -8.61 -4.99
N ALA A 51 11.51 -9.21 -4.23
CA ALA A 51 12.30 -8.48 -3.24
C ALA A 51 13.70 -9.05 -3.14
N ASP A 52 14.64 -8.23 -2.67
CA ASP A 52 16.01 -8.63 -2.37
C ASP A 52 16.31 -8.25 -0.93
N HIS A 53 16.73 -9.23 -0.14
CA HIS A 53 17.13 -8.99 1.25
C HIS A 53 18.64 -8.81 1.33
N GLU A 54 19.08 -7.66 1.84
CA GLU A 54 20.50 -7.39 2.04
C GLU A 54 20.82 -7.56 3.53
N LYS A 55 21.78 -8.43 3.82
CA LYS A 55 22.19 -8.71 5.19
C LYS A 55 22.60 -7.42 5.90
N TYR A 56 22.02 -7.17 7.07
CA TYR A 56 22.26 -6.00 7.93
C TYR A 56 21.73 -4.67 7.39
N LYS A 57 21.16 -4.64 6.20
CA LYS A 57 20.63 -3.40 5.62
C LYS A 57 19.11 -3.38 5.55
N GLY A 58 18.51 -4.54 5.30
CA GLY A 58 17.08 -4.65 5.15
C GLY A 58 16.66 -5.20 3.80
N VAL A 59 15.47 -4.87 3.36
CA VAL A 59 14.89 -5.40 2.13
C VAL A 59 14.59 -4.27 1.15
N THR A 60 14.84 -4.54 -0.14
CA THR A 60 14.46 -3.65 -1.23
C THR A 60 13.55 -4.42 -2.19
N LEU A 61 12.70 -3.70 -2.92
CA LEU A 61 11.88 -4.32 -3.96
C LEU A 61 12.64 -4.36 -5.28
N THR A 62 12.43 -5.42 -6.03
CA THR A 62 12.87 -5.49 -7.43
C THR A 62 11.95 -4.61 -8.27
N ASP A 63 12.27 -4.41 -9.55
CA ASP A 63 11.40 -3.65 -10.45
C ASP A 63 9.99 -4.25 -10.52
N GLU A 64 9.90 -5.58 -10.58
CA GLU A 64 8.62 -6.27 -10.55
C GLU A 64 7.87 -6.07 -9.23
N GLY A 65 8.60 -6.10 -8.12
CA GLY A 65 8.02 -5.84 -6.80
C GLY A 65 7.48 -4.43 -6.66
N ILE A 66 8.21 -3.44 -7.19
CA ILE A 66 7.77 -2.05 -7.20
C ILE A 66 6.47 -1.90 -8.00
N GLU A 67 6.42 -2.49 -9.18
CA GLU A 67 5.23 -2.44 -10.03
C GLU A 67 4.02 -3.01 -9.32
N ARG A 68 4.17 -4.17 -8.67
CA ARG A 68 3.08 -4.80 -7.94
C ARG A 68 2.64 -3.98 -6.73
N ALA A 69 3.61 -3.39 -6.01
CA ALA A 69 3.29 -2.53 -4.88
C ALA A 69 2.49 -1.31 -5.31
N ARG A 70 2.90 -0.68 -6.42
CA ARG A 70 2.20 0.48 -6.95
C ARG A 70 0.79 0.13 -7.42
N ASP A 71 0.60 -1.03 -8.04
CA ASP A 71 -0.72 -1.49 -8.46
C ASP A 71 -1.64 -1.70 -7.25
N SER A 72 -1.12 -2.29 -6.18
CA SER A 72 -1.88 -2.48 -4.94
C SER A 72 -2.27 -1.15 -4.31
N LEU A 73 -1.34 -0.21 -4.25
CA LEU A 73 -1.60 1.12 -3.72
C LEU A 73 -2.63 1.87 -4.57
N GLN A 74 -2.54 1.73 -5.88
CA GLN A 74 -3.49 2.34 -6.79
C GLN A 74 -4.91 1.81 -6.56
N THR A 75 -5.06 0.50 -6.44
CA THR A 75 -6.35 -0.12 -6.15
C THR A 75 -6.91 0.39 -4.83
N TYR A 76 -6.08 0.44 -3.80
CA TYR A 76 -6.48 0.95 -2.50
C TYR A 76 -6.94 2.41 -2.59
N CYS A 77 -6.19 3.24 -3.28
CA CYS A 77 -6.52 4.65 -3.48
C CYS A 77 -7.87 4.82 -4.20
N ILE A 78 -8.11 4.03 -5.22
CA ILE A 78 -9.37 4.06 -5.96
C ILE A 78 -10.54 3.75 -5.02
N ILE A 79 -10.39 2.72 -4.21
CA ILE A 79 -11.44 2.30 -3.26
C ILE A 79 -11.68 3.38 -2.21
N GLU A 80 -10.60 3.94 -1.63
CA GLU A 80 -10.73 5.02 -0.65
C GLU A 80 -11.48 6.22 -1.24
N ARG A 81 -11.08 6.63 -2.42
CA ARG A 81 -11.72 7.76 -3.10
C ARG A 81 -13.19 7.51 -3.37
N PHE A 82 -13.52 6.32 -3.82
CA PHE A 82 -14.91 5.96 -4.06
C PHE A 82 -15.74 6.04 -2.77
N LEU A 83 -15.21 5.51 -1.68
CA LEU A 83 -15.91 5.52 -0.40
C LEU A 83 -16.14 6.93 0.12
N VAL A 84 -15.15 7.81 -0.05
CA VAL A 84 -15.27 9.20 0.42
C VAL A 84 -16.11 10.04 -0.51
N GLU A 85 -15.81 10.04 -1.81
CA GLU A 85 -16.43 10.97 -2.76
C GLU A 85 -17.85 10.58 -3.18
N VAL A 86 -18.11 9.28 -3.30
CA VAL A 86 -19.41 8.80 -3.80
C VAL A 86 -20.32 8.36 -2.66
N LEU A 87 -19.81 7.62 -1.69
CA LEU A 87 -20.61 7.04 -0.62
C LEU A 87 -20.56 7.81 0.71
N ASP A 88 -19.63 8.75 0.83
CA ASP A 88 -19.47 9.56 2.05
C ASP A 88 -19.33 8.72 3.32
N VAL A 89 -18.51 7.68 3.26
CA VAL A 89 -18.27 6.77 4.39
C VAL A 89 -17.21 7.38 5.32
N GLU A 90 -17.54 7.48 6.61
CA GLU A 90 -16.61 8.06 7.59
C GLU A 90 -15.39 7.17 7.85
N ASP A 91 -15.62 5.86 8.03
CA ASP A 91 -14.55 4.90 8.31
C ASP A 91 -14.01 4.27 7.03
N PHE A 92 -13.68 5.12 6.06
CA PHE A 92 -13.31 4.68 4.73
C PHE A 92 -12.01 3.86 4.71
N ARG A 93 -11.09 4.12 5.65
CA ARG A 93 -9.81 3.39 5.70
C ARG A 93 -10.01 1.92 6.03
N THR A 94 -10.81 1.63 7.05
CA THR A 94 -11.11 0.26 7.44
C THR A 94 -11.88 -0.46 6.34
N GLU A 95 -12.88 0.20 5.79
CA GLU A 95 -13.68 -0.37 4.71
C GLU A 95 -12.84 -0.63 3.45
N ALA A 96 -11.97 0.31 3.09
CA ALA A 96 -11.09 0.16 1.93
C ALA A 96 -10.14 -1.02 2.10
N SER A 97 -9.58 -1.21 3.29
CA SER A 97 -8.70 -2.34 3.57
C SER A 97 -9.42 -3.67 3.39
N GLN A 98 -10.66 -3.75 3.77
CA GLN A 98 -11.46 -4.96 3.63
C GLN A 98 -11.87 -5.20 2.18
N LEU A 99 -12.28 -4.15 1.48
CA LEU A 99 -12.74 -4.26 0.10
C LEU A 99 -11.61 -4.55 -0.87
N GLU A 100 -10.40 -4.08 -0.59
CA GLU A 100 -9.25 -4.29 -1.46
C GLU A 100 -9.01 -5.76 -1.76
N SER A 101 -9.28 -6.64 -0.80
CA SER A 101 -9.04 -8.07 -0.96
C SER A 101 -10.09 -8.77 -1.82
N VAL A 102 -11.26 -8.17 -2.01
CA VAL A 102 -12.38 -8.79 -2.73
C VAL A 102 -12.73 -8.09 -4.03
N ILE A 103 -12.24 -6.88 -4.26
CA ILE A 103 -12.49 -6.14 -5.50
C ILE A 103 -11.45 -6.55 -6.53
N ASP A 104 -11.92 -7.02 -7.70
CA ASP A 104 -11.01 -7.40 -8.77
C ASP A 104 -10.60 -6.18 -9.61
N GLU A 105 -9.65 -6.42 -10.51
CA GLU A 105 -9.09 -5.37 -11.35
C GLU A 105 -10.16 -4.68 -12.22
N THR A 106 -11.10 -5.44 -12.74
CA THR A 106 -12.16 -4.88 -13.59
C THR A 106 -13.03 -3.92 -12.80
N VAL A 107 -13.41 -4.30 -11.58
CA VAL A 107 -14.22 -3.43 -10.72
C VAL A 107 -13.44 -2.17 -10.36
N ALA A 108 -12.15 -2.32 -10.02
CA ALA A 108 -11.31 -1.16 -9.70
C ALA A 108 -11.22 -0.18 -10.87
N GLU A 109 -11.03 -0.68 -12.09
CA GLU A 109 -10.98 0.15 -13.29
C GLU A 109 -12.29 0.92 -13.49
N ARG A 110 -13.42 0.27 -13.26
CA ARG A 110 -14.72 0.89 -13.40
C ARG A 110 -14.95 1.97 -12.35
N LEU A 111 -14.55 1.70 -11.11
CA LEU A 111 -14.62 2.69 -10.05
C LEU A 111 -13.79 3.93 -10.38
N ASP A 112 -12.62 3.73 -10.98
CA ASP A 112 -11.73 4.82 -11.35
C ASP A 112 -12.38 5.79 -12.36
N THR A 113 -13.35 5.32 -13.15
CA THR A 113 -14.04 6.17 -14.11
C THR A 113 -15.03 7.15 -13.48
N ILE A 114 -15.45 6.89 -12.24
CA ILE A 114 -16.46 7.72 -11.56
C ILE A 114 -15.89 8.54 -10.41
N ILE A 115 -14.58 8.47 -10.18
CA ILE A 115 -13.92 9.26 -9.15
C ILE A 115 -12.93 10.23 -9.79
N ASP A 116 -12.56 11.27 -9.03
CA ASP A 116 -11.58 12.25 -9.47
C ASP A 116 -10.25 11.95 -8.77
N ARG A 117 -9.36 11.27 -9.46
CA ARG A 117 -8.10 10.81 -8.91
C ARG A 117 -6.92 11.50 -9.61
N GLU A 118 -5.94 11.91 -8.79
CA GLU A 118 -4.74 12.56 -9.32
C GLU A 118 -3.91 11.60 -10.17
N PRO A 119 -3.35 12.08 -11.29
CA PRO A 119 -2.55 11.22 -12.17
C PRO A 119 -1.32 10.62 -11.51
N GLN A 120 -0.78 11.28 -10.49
CA GLN A 120 0.43 10.82 -9.81
C GLN A 120 0.19 9.75 -8.74
N CYS A 121 -1.06 9.33 -8.55
CA CYS A 121 -1.32 8.20 -7.64
C CYS A 121 -0.59 6.95 -8.13
N PRO A 122 0.05 6.18 -7.26
CA PRO A 122 0.03 6.28 -5.80
C PRO A 122 1.15 7.11 -5.18
N ASP A 123 1.90 7.89 -5.94
CA ASP A 123 3.04 8.63 -5.42
C ASP A 123 2.65 9.67 -4.36
N CYS A 124 1.40 10.09 -4.36
CA CYS A 124 0.88 11.02 -3.36
C CYS A 124 0.49 10.35 -2.04
N PHE A 125 0.60 9.03 -1.93
CA PHE A 125 0.22 8.29 -0.74
C PHE A 125 1.12 8.64 0.43
N ALA A 126 0.53 8.92 1.60
CA ALA A 126 1.28 9.27 2.80
C ALA A 126 1.79 8.00 3.48
N PRO A 127 3.12 7.78 3.52
CA PRO A 127 3.67 6.49 3.97
C PRO A 127 3.37 6.13 5.41
N ASP A 128 3.31 7.13 6.30
CA ASP A 128 3.14 6.88 7.72
C ASP A 128 1.69 6.81 8.17
N GLU A 129 0.75 7.14 7.31
CA GLU A 129 -0.65 7.25 7.69
C GLU A 129 -1.58 6.24 7.00
N ASP A 130 -1.06 5.40 6.14
CA ASP A 130 -1.87 4.42 5.41
C ASP A 130 -3.05 5.04 4.67
N VAL A 131 -2.90 6.29 4.25
CA VAL A 131 -3.98 7.04 3.62
C VAL A 131 -3.42 7.97 2.55
N CYS A 132 -4.23 8.23 1.54
CA CYS A 132 -3.86 9.17 0.48
C CYS A 132 -3.75 10.58 1.06
N ALA A 133 -2.60 11.24 0.85
CA ALA A 133 -2.35 12.58 1.36
C ALA A 133 -3.38 13.59 0.84
N LEU A 134 -3.81 13.44 -0.41
CA LEU A 134 -4.82 14.32 -0.99
C LEU A 134 -6.19 14.13 -0.33
N LEU A 135 -6.57 12.88 -0.07
CA LEU A 135 -7.82 12.59 0.62
C LEU A 135 -7.81 13.14 2.04
N ASP A 136 -6.68 12.99 2.71
CA ASP A 136 -6.55 13.48 4.08
C ASP A 136 -6.67 14.99 4.12
N ALA A 137 -6.02 15.69 3.18
CA ALA A 137 -6.10 17.14 3.10
C ALA A 137 -7.52 17.61 2.76
N GLU A 138 -8.18 16.96 1.81
CA GLU A 138 -9.56 17.29 1.43
C GLU A 138 -10.54 16.99 2.56
N GLY A 139 -10.34 15.85 3.23
CA GLY A 139 -11.16 15.49 4.39
C GLY A 139 -11.03 16.48 5.51
N GLY A 140 -9.81 16.94 5.78
CA GLY A 140 -9.57 17.98 6.77
C GLY A 140 -10.20 19.30 6.40
N ALA A 141 -10.19 19.63 5.12
CA ALA A 141 -10.79 20.86 4.63
C ALA A 141 -12.32 20.82 4.65
N ALA A 142 -12.90 19.64 4.50
CA ALA A 142 -14.35 19.45 4.50
C ALA A 142 -14.95 19.56 5.90
N ASP A 143 -14.14 19.35 6.91
CA ASP A 143 -14.58 19.46 8.29
C ASP A 143 -14.66 20.91 8.75
#